data_714a18d55488fa3c94960c365898e255
#
_entry.id   714a18d55488fa3c94960c365898e255
#
_cell.length_a   1.000
_cell.length_b   1.000
_cell.length_c   1.000
_cell.angle_alpha   90.00
_cell.angle_beta   90.00
_cell.angle_gamma   90.00
#
_symmetry.space_group_name_H-M   'P 1'
#
loop_
_entity.id
_entity.type
_entity.pdbx_description
1 polymer ?
#
loop_
_entity_poly.entity_id
_entity_poly.type
_entity_poly.pdbx_seq_one_letter_code
_entity_poly.pdbx_strand_id
1 'polypeptide(L)'
;MTQIPVRNPHTGDIDYAFEELTKSELASKISRLRENQVDWSSLEVSDRGEILTQFADGLARHKDQLAQALCVDTGRWRLSLMEVDALEAITHSRVNQAIVTLQTKRMKSESDDISHLQVFVPYPVVGVISPWNYPLILSFLDAVPALLAGCSVIIKPSEITPRFIEAVNQVLSDTVELGAVVDVVPGTASTGNNLIDLVDVINFTGSVETGRQVATRAASQLKPAFLELGGKDPAIVLESADIERAAQAILHCATVNTGQACFSIERVYVHEALASKFIHLISSLAEELSLNTEDPAKGVIGPIISARQIQVIDLHLNDAREKKASFLTGGVIEQHGGSWLRPTVVTDVDHSMLLMQKETFAPIIPIMTFKETSEAVYLANDSEYGLS
;
A
#
# COMPACT_ATOMS: atom_id res chain seq x y z
N MET A 1 -26.99 0.21 13.47
CA MET A 1 -25.65 0.13 12.85
C MET A 1 -25.81 -0.35 11.42
N THR A 2 -25.08 0.23 10.48
CA THR A 2 -25.18 -0.15 9.07
C THR A 2 -24.21 -1.30 8.81
N GLN A 3 -24.74 -2.42 8.30
CA GLN A 3 -23.91 -3.56 7.85
C GLN A 3 -23.29 -3.23 6.49
N ILE A 4 -21.98 -3.30 6.42
CA ILE A 4 -21.20 -3.05 5.19
C ILE A 4 -20.78 -4.40 4.60
N PRO A 5 -21.26 -4.77 3.40
CA PRO A 5 -20.92 -6.03 2.77
C PRO A 5 -19.49 -6.01 2.22
N VAL A 6 -18.80 -7.15 2.31
CA VAL A 6 -17.44 -7.33 1.80
C VAL A 6 -17.42 -8.46 0.78
N ARG A 7 -16.88 -8.17 -0.40
CA ARG A 7 -16.74 -9.13 -1.50
C ARG A 7 -15.46 -9.95 -1.33
N ASN A 8 -15.57 -11.22 -1.55
CA ASN A 8 -14.42 -12.10 -1.77
C ASN A 8 -13.98 -11.96 -3.24
N PRO A 9 -12.78 -11.45 -3.54
CA PRO A 9 -12.36 -11.23 -4.91
C PRO A 9 -12.10 -12.51 -5.69
N HIS A 10 -11.86 -13.63 -5.01
CA HIS A 10 -11.61 -14.92 -5.64
C HIS A 10 -12.90 -15.61 -6.11
N THR A 11 -13.98 -15.55 -5.31
CA THR A 11 -15.27 -16.18 -5.67
C THR A 11 -16.27 -15.22 -6.30
N GLY A 12 -16.10 -13.91 -6.07
CA GLY A 12 -17.06 -12.89 -6.48
C GLY A 12 -18.21 -12.67 -5.49
N ASP A 13 -18.38 -13.56 -4.50
CA ASP A 13 -19.49 -13.53 -3.55
C ASP A 13 -19.33 -12.46 -2.48
N ILE A 14 -20.46 -12.05 -1.89
CA ILE A 14 -20.50 -11.30 -0.62
C ILE A 14 -20.59 -12.35 0.49
N ASP A 15 -19.48 -12.63 1.17
CA ASP A 15 -19.37 -13.71 2.18
C ASP A 15 -18.98 -13.19 3.57
N TYR A 16 -18.89 -11.87 3.74
CA TYR A 16 -18.61 -11.20 4.99
C TYR A 16 -19.31 -9.84 5.07
N ALA A 17 -19.51 -9.35 6.28
CA ALA A 17 -19.96 -7.99 6.53
C ALA A 17 -19.45 -7.52 7.90
N PHE A 18 -19.24 -6.21 8.05
CA PHE A 18 -18.88 -5.59 9.31
C PHE A 18 -19.85 -4.45 9.66
N GLU A 19 -19.89 -4.08 10.92
CA GLU A 19 -20.66 -2.93 11.40
C GLU A 19 -19.78 -1.67 11.40
N GLU A 20 -20.28 -0.60 10.76
CA GLU A 20 -19.61 0.69 10.77
C GLU A 20 -19.90 1.43 12.07
N LEU A 21 -18.84 1.99 12.68
CA LEU A 21 -18.96 2.81 13.88
C LEU A 21 -19.69 4.12 13.59
N THR A 22 -20.54 4.53 14.51
CA THR A 22 -21.11 5.88 14.53
C THR A 22 -20.01 6.91 14.85
N LYS A 23 -20.24 8.17 14.46
CA LYS A 23 -19.31 9.27 14.80
C LYS A 23 -19.09 9.40 16.32
N SER A 24 -20.11 9.13 17.12
CA SER A 24 -20.02 9.19 18.58
C SER A 24 -19.15 8.08 19.16
N GLU A 25 -19.28 6.86 18.67
CA GLU A 25 -18.44 5.72 19.08
C GLU A 25 -16.98 5.94 18.69
N LEU A 26 -16.73 6.44 17.47
CA LEU A 26 -15.39 6.80 17.02
C LEU A 26 -14.77 7.89 17.90
N ALA A 27 -15.54 8.94 18.22
CA ALA A 27 -15.10 10.03 19.10
C ALA A 27 -14.75 9.52 20.51
N SER A 28 -15.54 8.60 21.07
CA SER A 28 -15.29 8.00 22.37
C SER A 28 -14.00 7.18 22.39
N LYS A 29 -13.71 6.42 21.33
CA LYS A 29 -12.44 5.69 21.17
C LYS A 29 -11.25 6.65 21.12
N ILE A 30 -11.34 7.71 20.32
CA ILE A 30 -10.27 8.70 20.18
C ILE A 30 -10.04 9.46 21.49
N SER A 31 -11.09 9.77 22.27
CA SER A 31 -10.94 10.37 23.59
C SER A 31 -10.14 9.46 24.53
N ARG A 32 -10.49 8.18 24.59
CA ARG A 32 -9.74 7.17 25.37
C ARG A 32 -8.27 7.06 24.94
N LEU A 33 -8.02 7.01 23.63
CA LEU A 33 -6.64 6.97 23.11
C LEU A 33 -5.84 8.21 23.53
N ARG A 34 -6.47 9.39 23.49
CA ARG A 34 -5.86 10.66 23.90
C ARG A 34 -5.52 10.68 25.38
N GLU A 35 -6.39 10.15 26.23
CA GLU A 35 -6.16 10.03 27.67
C GLU A 35 -4.99 9.08 27.97
N ASN A 36 -4.96 7.89 27.36
CA ASN A 36 -3.91 6.90 27.58
C ASN A 36 -2.56 7.28 26.95
N GLN A 37 -2.56 8.16 25.95
CA GLN A 37 -1.33 8.64 25.30
C GLN A 37 -0.39 9.34 26.30
N VAL A 38 -0.91 9.98 27.33
CA VAL A 38 -0.09 10.68 28.34
C VAL A 38 0.86 9.69 29.02
N ASP A 39 0.36 8.56 29.48
CA ASP A 39 1.18 7.52 30.12
C ASP A 39 2.13 6.86 29.11
N TRP A 40 1.64 6.57 27.91
CA TRP A 40 2.43 5.99 26.83
C TRP A 40 3.62 6.88 26.44
N SER A 41 3.40 8.18 26.31
CA SER A 41 4.46 9.14 25.97
C SER A 41 5.49 9.34 27.06
N SER A 42 5.16 9.00 28.31
CA SER A 42 6.08 9.07 29.45
C SER A 42 7.07 7.91 29.52
N LEU A 43 6.81 6.81 28.81
CA LEU A 43 7.72 5.68 28.70
C LEU A 43 8.98 6.08 27.92
N GLU A 44 10.10 5.46 28.25
CA GLU A 44 11.30 5.58 27.42
C GLU A 44 11.08 4.93 26.03
N VAL A 45 11.82 5.38 25.02
CA VAL A 45 11.72 4.84 23.66
C VAL A 45 12.02 3.33 23.63
N SER A 46 12.96 2.87 24.46
CA SER A 46 13.30 1.44 24.62
C SER A 46 12.11 0.63 25.11
N ASP A 47 11.38 1.13 26.11
CA ASP A 47 10.25 0.41 26.71
C ASP A 47 9.09 0.32 25.72
N ARG A 48 8.79 1.41 24.99
CA ARG A 48 7.83 1.35 23.88
C ARG A 48 8.27 0.37 22.78
N GLY A 49 9.58 0.31 22.51
CA GLY A 49 10.18 -0.63 21.57
C GLY A 49 10.00 -2.09 21.99
N GLU A 50 10.18 -2.41 23.28
CA GLU A 50 9.96 -3.76 23.82
C GLU A 50 8.51 -4.19 23.68
N ILE A 51 7.55 -3.31 23.99
CA ILE A 51 6.12 -3.57 23.85
C ILE A 51 5.74 -3.81 22.37
N LEU A 52 6.27 -3.01 21.44
CA LEU A 52 6.06 -3.19 20.01
C LEU A 52 6.71 -4.48 19.47
N THR A 53 7.84 -4.89 20.01
CA THR A 53 8.48 -6.17 19.73
C THR A 53 7.58 -7.33 20.16
N GLN A 54 6.98 -7.27 21.36
CA GLN A 54 6.04 -8.29 21.84
C GLN A 54 4.78 -8.38 20.95
N PHE A 55 4.31 -7.25 20.44
CA PHE A 55 3.21 -7.22 19.46
C PHE A 55 3.62 -7.88 18.14
N ALA A 56 4.80 -7.57 17.60
CA ALA A 56 5.31 -8.18 16.38
C ALA A 56 5.45 -9.71 16.52
N ASP A 57 6.01 -10.18 17.64
CA ASP A 57 6.06 -11.61 17.98
C ASP A 57 4.65 -12.21 18.12
N GLY A 58 3.69 -11.43 18.60
CA GLY A 58 2.28 -11.79 18.66
C GLY A 58 1.68 -12.02 17.27
N LEU A 59 1.96 -11.13 16.32
CA LEU A 59 1.54 -11.29 14.92
C LEU A 59 2.14 -12.54 14.30
N ALA A 60 3.43 -12.80 14.55
CA ALA A 60 4.12 -14.01 14.07
C ALA A 60 3.48 -15.30 14.62
N ARG A 61 3.09 -15.32 15.88
CA ARG A 61 2.34 -16.47 16.48
C ARG A 61 0.97 -16.69 15.86
N HIS A 62 0.31 -15.63 15.36
CA HIS A 62 -1.00 -15.70 14.70
C HIS A 62 -0.90 -15.67 13.16
N LYS A 63 0.29 -15.95 12.62
CA LYS A 63 0.60 -15.82 11.18
C LYS A 63 -0.40 -16.52 10.28
N ASP A 64 -0.73 -17.77 10.55
CA ASP A 64 -1.64 -18.54 9.70
C ASP A 64 -3.06 -17.97 9.70
N GLN A 65 -3.55 -17.51 10.84
CA GLN A 65 -4.86 -16.87 10.97
C GLN A 65 -4.91 -15.53 10.22
N LEU A 66 -3.87 -14.70 10.38
CA LEU A 66 -3.73 -13.43 9.67
C LEU A 66 -3.62 -13.65 8.16
N ALA A 67 -2.75 -14.57 7.75
CA ALA A 67 -2.57 -14.90 6.33
C ALA A 67 -3.85 -15.45 5.69
N GLN A 68 -4.63 -16.26 6.42
CA GLN A 68 -5.92 -16.75 5.95
C GLN A 68 -6.92 -15.60 5.75
N ALA A 69 -7.05 -14.69 6.71
CA ALA A 69 -7.93 -13.53 6.60
C ALA A 69 -7.54 -12.61 5.43
N LEU A 70 -6.24 -12.31 5.30
CA LEU A 70 -5.68 -11.54 4.18
C LEU A 70 -5.91 -12.24 2.84
N CYS A 71 -5.72 -13.56 2.78
CA CYS A 71 -5.90 -14.34 1.57
C CYS A 71 -7.34 -14.34 1.09
N VAL A 72 -8.33 -14.44 1.99
CA VAL A 72 -9.76 -14.37 1.61
C VAL A 72 -10.10 -13.00 1.03
N ASP A 73 -9.53 -11.92 1.57
CA ASP A 73 -9.77 -10.55 1.11
C ASP A 73 -9.01 -10.21 -0.18
N THR A 74 -7.87 -10.86 -0.44
CA THR A 74 -6.98 -10.47 -1.55
C THR A 74 -6.80 -11.54 -2.62
N GLY A 75 -7.20 -12.79 -2.35
CA GLY A 75 -7.02 -13.92 -3.27
C GLY A 75 -5.57 -14.37 -3.46
N ARG A 76 -4.64 -14.13 -2.48
CA ARG A 76 -3.20 -14.36 -2.66
C ARG A 76 -2.54 -14.93 -1.39
N TRP A 77 -2.31 -16.23 -1.35
CA TRP A 77 -1.78 -16.91 -0.16
C TRP A 77 -0.33 -16.55 0.18
N ARG A 78 0.58 -16.67 -0.79
CA ARG A 78 2.02 -16.44 -0.56
C ARG A 78 2.33 -15.01 -0.11
N LEU A 79 1.72 -14.04 -0.76
CA LEU A 79 1.90 -12.63 -0.40
C LEU A 79 1.27 -12.31 0.96
N SER A 80 0.17 -12.97 1.34
CA SER A 80 -0.41 -12.82 2.67
C SER A 80 0.53 -13.30 3.78
N LEU A 81 1.21 -14.43 3.58
CA LEU A 81 2.27 -14.88 4.50
C LEU A 81 3.43 -13.89 4.58
N MET A 82 3.92 -13.44 3.40
CA MET A 82 5.03 -12.48 3.34
C MET A 82 4.67 -11.13 3.99
N GLU A 83 3.42 -10.72 3.92
CA GLU A 83 2.96 -9.45 4.51
C GLU A 83 3.04 -9.49 6.05
N VAL A 84 2.72 -10.62 6.67
CA VAL A 84 2.88 -10.82 8.12
C VAL A 84 4.35 -10.81 8.51
N ASP A 85 5.20 -11.57 7.78
CA ASP A 85 6.64 -11.63 8.04
C ASP A 85 7.32 -10.27 7.83
N ALA A 86 6.90 -9.53 6.82
CA ALA A 86 7.44 -8.21 6.53
C ALA A 86 7.08 -7.19 7.63
N LEU A 87 5.86 -7.24 8.18
CA LEU A 87 5.47 -6.35 9.27
C LEU A 87 6.27 -6.64 10.54
N GLU A 88 6.48 -7.92 10.89
CA GLU A 88 7.35 -8.31 12.00
C GLU A 88 8.77 -7.73 11.82
N ALA A 89 9.41 -7.99 10.67
CA ALA A 89 10.76 -7.52 10.38
C ALA A 89 10.88 -5.99 10.37
N ILE A 90 9.90 -5.29 9.79
CA ILE A 90 9.86 -3.82 9.76
C ILE A 90 9.72 -3.27 11.17
N THR A 91 8.88 -3.86 12.03
CA THR A 91 8.69 -3.42 13.41
C THR A 91 10.02 -3.48 14.18
N HIS A 92 10.73 -4.61 14.14
CA HIS A 92 12.05 -4.74 14.76
C HIS A 92 13.07 -3.73 14.21
N SER A 93 13.08 -3.50 12.90
CA SER A 93 13.97 -2.50 12.28
C SER A 93 13.66 -1.08 12.76
N ARG A 94 12.37 -0.71 12.85
CA ARG A 94 11.94 0.63 13.30
C ARG A 94 12.23 0.86 14.79
N VAL A 95 12.09 -0.16 15.64
CA VAL A 95 12.49 -0.08 17.06
C VAL A 95 13.96 0.31 17.18
N ASN A 96 14.85 -0.38 16.48
CA ASN A 96 16.29 -0.08 16.50
C ASN A 96 16.59 1.34 15.99
N GLN A 97 15.92 1.80 14.94
CA GLN A 97 16.09 3.15 14.41
C GLN A 97 15.58 4.23 15.38
N ALA A 98 14.44 4.01 16.04
CA ALA A 98 13.82 4.97 16.94
C ALA A 98 14.69 5.26 18.16
N ILE A 99 15.31 4.25 18.74
CA ILE A 99 16.22 4.40 19.89
C ILE A 99 17.34 5.41 19.58
N VAL A 100 17.84 5.45 18.35
CA VAL A 100 18.88 6.38 17.93
C VAL A 100 18.32 7.74 17.51
N THR A 101 17.20 7.72 16.76
CA THR A 101 16.65 8.93 16.11
C THR A 101 15.96 9.86 17.10
N LEU A 102 15.23 9.29 18.07
CA LEU A 102 14.40 10.04 19.02
C LEU A 102 15.14 10.49 20.29
N GLN A 103 16.47 10.29 20.34
CA GLN A 103 17.26 10.75 21.47
C GLN A 103 17.21 12.28 21.62
N THR A 104 17.05 12.72 22.86
CA THR A 104 17.24 14.13 23.23
C THR A 104 18.67 14.56 22.93
N LYS A 105 18.86 15.62 22.16
CA LYS A 105 20.18 16.14 21.79
C LYS A 105 20.42 17.45 22.51
N ARG A 106 21.55 17.51 23.28
CA ARG A 106 22.04 18.74 23.86
C ARG A 106 23.24 19.22 23.03
N MET A 107 23.16 20.41 22.50
CA MET A 107 24.23 21.07 21.75
C MET A 107 24.68 22.32 22.47
N LYS A 108 26.00 22.57 22.54
CA LYS A 108 26.55 23.84 22.98
C LYS A 108 26.58 24.82 21.82
N SER A 109 26.24 26.07 22.06
CA SER A 109 26.46 27.16 21.13
C SER A 109 27.96 27.51 21.09
N GLU A 110 28.37 28.28 20.07
CA GLU A 110 29.71 28.89 20.03
C GLU A 110 29.93 29.87 21.20
N SER A 111 28.88 30.36 21.83
CA SER A 111 28.90 31.09 23.09
C SER A 111 28.77 30.09 24.25
N ASP A 112 29.76 30.05 25.14
CA ASP A 112 29.82 29.13 26.28
C ASP A 112 28.60 29.23 27.22
N ASP A 113 27.85 30.31 27.16
CA ASP A 113 26.72 30.61 28.03
C ASP A 113 25.37 30.07 27.51
N ILE A 114 25.31 29.53 26.25
CA ILE A 114 24.06 29.08 25.63
C ILE A 114 24.17 27.59 25.32
N SER A 115 23.16 26.81 25.74
CA SER A 115 22.97 25.43 25.34
C SER A 115 21.62 25.27 24.66
N HIS A 116 21.58 24.48 23.60
CA HIS A 116 20.35 24.10 22.89
C HIS A 116 19.95 22.69 23.30
N LEU A 117 18.69 22.51 23.63
CA LEU A 117 18.09 21.21 23.90
C LEU A 117 17.05 20.91 22.79
N GLN A 118 17.27 19.84 22.05
CA GLN A 118 16.29 19.32 21.07
C GLN A 118 15.57 18.12 21.69
N VAL A 119 14.25 18.22 21.77
CA VAL A 119 13.36 17.14 22.22
C VAL A 119 12.29 16.90 21.18
N PHE A 120 11.83 15.65 21.06
CA PHE A 120 10.67 15.30 20.24
C PHE A 120 9.43 15.27 21.12
N VAL A 121 8.36 15.94 20.66
CA VAL A 121 7.07 15.98 21.36
C VAL A 121 6.06 15.26 20.49
N PRO A 122 5.46 14.15 20.96
CA PRO A 122 4.49 13.39 20.17
C PRO A 122 3.18 14.16 20.00
N TYR A 123 2.52 13.94 18.85
CA TYR A 123 1.11 14.28 18.71
C TYR A 123 0.26 13.35 19.58
N PRO A 124 -0.84 13.87 20.19
CA PRO A 124 -1.67 13.01 21.05
C PRO A 124 -2.26 11.81 20.33
N VAL A 125 -2.92 12.03 19.17
CA VAL A 125 -3.56 10.96 18.40
C VAL A 125 -3.25 11.11 16.92
N VAL A 126 -2.69 10.05 16.33
CA VAL A 126 -2.46 9.92 14.89
C VAL A 126 -3.54 9.02 14.28
N GLY A 127 -4.19 9.50 13.22
CA GLY A 127 -5.08 8.69 12.40
C GLY A 127 -4.33 8.08 11.21
N VAL A 128 -4.52 6.81 10.94
CA VAL A 128 -4.00 6.13 9.76
C VAL A 128 -5.17 5.63 8.91
N ILE A 129 -5.22 6.02 7.64
CA ILE A 129 -6.17 5.51 6.65
C ILE A 129 -5.36 4.72 5.62
N SER A 130 -5.56 3.40 5.58
CA SER A 130 -4.76 2.50 4.75
C SER A 130 -5.56 1.87 3.61
N PRO A 131 -4.88 1.49 2.50
CA PRO A 131 -5.52 0.94 1.30
C PRO A 131 -5.79 -0.56 1.41
N TRP A 132 -6.35 -1.11 0.32
CA TRP A 132 -6.79 -2.50 0.21
C TRP A 132 -5.75 -3.46 -0.37
N ASN A 133 -4.68 -2.97 -0.98
CA ASN A 133 -3.74 -3.81 -1.75
C ASN A 133 -2.69 -4.55 -0.89
N TYR A 134 -2.25 -3.94 0.21
CA TYR A 134 -1.41 -4.56 1.25
C TYR A 134 -1.99 -4.16 2.63
N PRO A 135 -3.15 -4.74 2.99
CA PRO A 135 -3.98 -4.19 4.06
C PRO A 135 -3.33 -4.22 5.44
N LEU A 136 -2.59 -5.26 5.78
CA LEU A 136 -1.93 -5.37 7.09
C LEU A 136 -0.71 -4.47 7.17
N ILE A 137 0.24 -4.61 6.24
CA ILE A 137 1.51 -3.88 6.31
C ILE A 137 1.31 -2.37 6.19
N LEU A 138 0.45 -1.90 5.26
CA LEU A 138 0.20 -0.47 5.08
C LEU A 138 -0.65 0.14 6.20
N SER A 139 -1.34 -0.67 6.99
CA SER A 139 -2.00 -0.21 8.21
C SER A 139 -1.00 0.11 9.32
N PHE A 140 0.11 -0.61 9.40
CA PHE A 140 1.08 -0.47 10.48
C PHE A 140 2.38 0.23 10.08
N LEU A 141 2.64 0.42 8.79
CA LEU A 141 3.87 1.06 8.30
C LEU A 141 4.08 2.45 8.89
N ASP A 142 3.00 3.23 9.04
CA ASP A 142 3.01 4.57 9.65
C ASP A 142 2.66 4.53 11.14
N ALA A 143 1.87 3.54 11.57
CA ALA A 143 1.46 3.39 12.96
C ALA A 143 2.65 3.07 13.88
N VAL A 144 3.53 2.15 13.49
CA VAL A 144 4.70 1.75 14.28
C VAL A 144 5.64 2.92 14.58
N PRO A 145 6.08 3.76 13.62
CA PRO A 145 6.87 4.94 13.92
C PRO A 145 6.16 5.97 14.83
N ALA A 146 4.85 6.17 14.63
CA ALA A 146 4.06 7.08 15.45
C ALA A 146 4.01 6.59 16.92
N LEU A 147 3.79 5.30 17.14
CA LEU A 147 3.80 4.69 18.47
C LEU A 147 5.18 4.79 19.14
N LEU A 148 6.25 4.53 18.40
CA LEU A 148 7.61 4.70 18.89
C LEU A 148 7.92 6.15 19.27
N ALA A 149 7.36 7.12 18.55
CA ALA A 149 7.48 8.52 18.88
C ALA A 149 6.68 8.94 20.14
N GLY A 150 5.79 8.06 20.64
CA GLY A 150 4.97 8.30 21.84
C GLY A 150 3.55 8.78 21.53
N CYS A 151 3.10 8.70 20.28
CA CYS A 151 1.71 8.97 19.89
C CYS A 151 0.80 7.78 20.23
N SER A 152 -0.48 8.01 20.46
CA SER A 152 -1.50 6.96 20.26
C SER A 152 -1.98 6.94 18.82
N VAL A 153 -2.53 5.81 18.36
CA VAL A 153 -2.86 5.60 16.95
C VAL A 153 -4.24 4.98 16.81
N ILE A 154 -5.04 5.51 15.89
CA ILE A 154 -6.26 4.87 15.41
C ILE A 154 -6.13 4.57 13.92
N ILE A 155 -6.33 3.30 13.54
CA ILE A 155 -6.15 2.80 12.19
C ILE A 155 -7.52 2.49 11.60
N LYS A 156 -7.81 3.04 10.42
CA LYS A 156 -8.95 2.68 9.59
C LYS A 156 -8.46 2.02 8.29
N PRO A 157 -8.39 0.70 8.23
CA PRO A 157 -8.12 0.00 6.98
C PRO A 157 -9.25 0.19 5.95
N SER A 158 -8.95 -0.18 4.70
CA SER A 158 -9.96 -0.17 3.65
C SER A 158 -11.12 -1.13 3.97
N GLU A 159 -12.34 -0.69 3.66
CA GLU A 159 -13.55 -1.51 3.72
C GLU A 159 -13.57 -2.69 2.74
N ILE A 160 -12.64 -2.72 1.79
CA ILE A 160 -12.52 -3.79 0.79
C ILE A 160 -11.85 -5.04 1.37
N THR A 161 -10.92 -4.86 2.33
CA THR A 161 -10.08 -5.94 2.87
C THR A 161 -10.01 -5.87 4.41
N PRO A 162 -11.13 -5.97 5.14
CA PRO A 162 -11.19 -5.72 6.57
C PRO A 162 -11.02 -6.95 7.47
N ARG A 163 -11.02 -8.20 6.94
CA ARG A 163 -11.10 -9.43 7.74
C ARG A 163 -9.93 -9.63 8.70
N PHE A 164 -8.74 -9.10 8.37
CA PHE A 164 -7.57 -9.21 9.25
C PHE A 164 -7.70 -8.42 10.56
N ILE A 165 -8.64 -7.46 10.65
CA ILE A 165 -8.85 -6.58 11.82
C ILE A 165 -9.15 -7.41 13.07
N GLU A 166 -9.95 -8.46 12.95
CA GLU A 166 -10.31 -9.32 14.09
C GLU A 166 -9.08 -10.02 14.68
N ALA A 167 -8.23 -10.60 13.83
CA ALA A 167 -7.01 -11.27 14.26
C ALA A 167 -5.99 -10.29 14.87
N VAL A 168 -5.86 -9.09 14.31
CA VAL A 168 -5.01 -8.02 14.87
C VAL A 168 -5.53 -7.57 16.24
N ASN A 169 -6.83 -7.35 16.39
CA ASN A 169 -7.42 -6.93 17.66
C ASN A 169 -7.24 -8.00 18.75
N GLN A 170 -7.20 -9.30 18.39
CA GLN A 170 -6.84 -10.36 19.32
C GLN A 170 -5.41 -10.20 19.83
N VAL A 171 -4.44 -9.95 18.94
CA VAL A 171 -3.03 -9.72 19.32
C VAL A 171 -2.88 -8.46 20.17
N LEU A 172 -3.63 -7.39 19.85
CA LEU A 172 -3.62 -6.15 20.64
C LEU A 172 -4.21 -6.38 22.04
N SER A 173 -5.21 -7.25 22.19
CA SER A 173 -5.78 -7.58 23.51
C SER A 173 -4.81 -8.37 24.40
N ASP A 174 -3.92 -9.14 23.78
CA ASP A 174 -2.85 -9.86 24.48
C ASP A 174 -1.66 -8.97 24.85
N THR A 175 -1.55 -7.78 24.22
CA THR A 175 -0.52 -6.76 24.49
C THR A 175 -1.19 -5.53 25.10
N VAL A 176 -1.56 -5.64 26.39
CA VAL A 176 -2.46 -4.70 27.08
C VAL A 176 -2.02 -3.24 26.98
N GLU A 177 -0.73 -2.96 27.18
CA GLU A 177 -0.18 -1.59 27.11
C GLU A 177 -0.35 -1.00 25.71
N LEU A 178 -0.12 -1.79 24.66
CA LEU A 178 -0.31 -1.34 23.29
C LEU A 178 -1.80 -1.21 22.94
N GLY A 179 -2.63 -2.16 23.36
CA GLY A 179 -4.08 -2.11 23.17
C GLY A 179 -4.77 -0.92 23.85
N ALA A 180 -4.11 -0.29 24.83
CA ALA A 180 -4.59 0.94 25.44
C ALA A 180 -4.44 2.17 24.52
N VAL A 181 -3.43 2.17 23.64
CA VAL A 181 -3.03 3.31 22.77
C VAL A 181 -3.19 3.04 21.26
N VAL A 182 -3.70 1.86 20.88
CA VAL A 182 -4.00 1.50 19.49
C VAL A 182 -5.43 0.99 19.37
N ASP A 183 -6.15 1.49 18.38
CA ASP A 183 -7.42 0.92 17.91
C ASP A 183 -7.34 0.65 16.40
N VAL A 184 -7.79 -0.53 15.95
CA VAL A 184 -8.00 -0.83 14.53
C VAL A 184 -9.50 -0.98 14.30
N VAL A 185 -10.08 -0.08 13.50
CA VAL A 185 -11.53 0.03 13.36
C VAL A 185 -11.95 -0.14 11.90
N PRO A 186 -12.95 -0.98 11.61
CA PRO A 186 -13.52 -1.05 10.29
C PRO A 186 -14.33 0.21 9.99
N GLY A 187 -14.42 0.60 8.73
CA GLY A 187 -15.22 1.76 8.33
C GLY A 187 -15.07 2.12 6.86
N THR A 188 -16.05 2.86 6.36
CA THR A 188 -16.10 3.38 5.00
C THR A 188 -15.41 4.74 4.86
N ALA A 189 -15.57 5.40 3.72
CA ALA A 189 -15.15 6.79 3.52
C ALA A 189 -15.78 7.76 4.54
N SER A 190 -17.00 7.45 5.05
CA SER A 190 -17.67 8.24 6.10
C SER A 190 -16.85 8.22 7.39
N THR A 191 -16.44 7.04 7.84
CA THR A 191 -15.56 6.88 9.00
C THR A 191 -14.22 7.58 8.80
N GLY A 192 -13.62 7.48 7.60
CA GLY A 192 -12.39 8.19 7.24
C GLY A 192 -12.53 9.72 7.38
N ASN A 193 -13.60 10.28 6.88
CA ASN A 193 -13.89 11.71 7.01
C ASN A 193 -14.06 12.14 8.48
N ASN A 194 -14.77 11.34 9.28
CA ASN A 194 -14.92 11.61 10.71
C ASN A 194 -13.58 11.49 11.45
N LEU A 195 -12.73 10.55 11.04
CA LEU A 195 -11.40 10.35 11.62
C LEU A 195 -10.53 11.60 11.44
N ILE A 196 -10.48 12.18 10.22
CA ILE A 196 -9.72 13.40 9.94
C ILE A 196 -10.15 14.55 10.87
N ASP A 197 -11.45 14.66 11.16
CA ASP A 197 -11.96 15.72 12.04
C ASP A 197 -11.52 15.56 13.51
N LEU A 198 -11.30 14.33 13.97
CA LEU A 198 -11.14 13.99 15.39
C LEU A 198 -9.68 13.83 15.83
N VAL A 199 -8.77 13.47 14.93
CA VAL A 199 -7.35 13.26 15.24
C VAL A 199 -6.52 14.54 15.10
N ASP A 200 -5.25 14.48 15.53
CA ASP A 200 -4.33 15.64 15.50
C ASP A 200 -3.45 15.63 14.24
N VAL A 201 -3.18 14.46 13.68
CA VAL A 201 -2.41 14.22 12.46
C VAL A 201 -3.07 13.11 11.67
N ILE A 202 -3.02 13.17 10.35
CA ILE A 202 -3.53 12.11 9.47
C ILE A 202 -2.43 11.57 8.56
N ASN A 203 -2.27 10.25 8.54
CA ASN A 203 -1.50 9.52 7.54
C ASN A 203 -2.48 8.82 6.61
N PHE A 204 -2.30 8.99 5.32
CA PHE A 204 -3.16 8.43 4.29
C PHE A 204 -2.33 7.77 3.21
N THR A 205 -2.60 6.51 2.92
CA THR A 205 -2.09 5.80 1.74
C THR A 205 -3.25 5.41 0.84
N GLY A 206 -3.20 5.80 -0.44
CA GLY A 206 -4.26 5.50 -1.41
C GLY A 206 -4.18 6.31 -2.69
N SER A 207 -5.31 6.44 -3.41
CA SER A 207 -5.33 7.15 -4.70
C SER A 207 -5.09 8.66 -4.56
N VAL A 208 -4.49 9.25 -5.59
CA VAL A 208 -4.25 10.71 -5.69
C VAL A 208 -5.53 11.51 -5.50
N GLU A 209 -6.64 11.07 -6.10
CA GLU A 209 -7.95 11.74 -5.99
C GLU A 209 -8.43 11.82 -4.53
N THR A 210 -8.39 10.69 -3.82
CA THR A 210 -8.78 10.63 -2.39
C THR A 210 -7.78 11.39 -1.52
N GLY A 211 -6.49 11.29 -1.80
CA GLY A 211 -5.45 12.03 -1.09
C GLY A 211 -5.64 13.55 -1.14
N ARG A 212 -6.06 14.09 -2.29
CA ARG A 212 -6.42 15.52 -2.42
C ARG A 212 -7.58 15.91 -1.50
N GLN A 213 -8.60 15.04 -1.37
CA GLN A 213 -9.74 15.28 -0.48
C GLN A 213 -9.30 15.24 0.99
N VAL A 214 -8.48 14.25 1.36
CA VAL A 214 -7.92 14.12 2.72
C VAL A 214 -7.06 15.35 3.06
N ALA A 215 -6.13 15.73 2.18
CA ALA A 215 -5.28 16.91 2.37
C ALA A 215 -6.09 18.19 2.53
N THR A 216 -7.08 18.41 1.66
CA THR A 216 -7.95 19.60 1.72
C THR A 216 -8.70 19.67 3.04
N ARG A 217 -9.27 18.54 3.50
CA ARG A 217 -10.01 18.48 4.76
C ARG A 217 -9.09 18.69 5.97
N ALA A 218 -7.92 18.08 5.99
CA ALA A 218 -6.93 18.27 7.05
C ALA A 218 -6.45 19.73 7.11
N ALA A 219 -6.09 20.32 5.96
CA ALA A 219 -5.63 21.69 5.86
C ALA A 219 -6.69 22.71 6.30
N SER A 220 -7.98 22.46 6.03
CA SER A 220 -9.06 23.33 6.51
C SER A 220 -9.15 23.42 8.03
N GLN A 221 -8.53 22.49 8.75
CA GLN A 221 -8.45 22.42 10.21
C GLN A 221 -7.03 22.66 10.74
N LEU A 222 -6.11 23.07 9.87
CA LEU A 222 -4.67 23.27 10.18
C LEU A 222 -3.98 22.03 10.77
N LYS A 223 -4.43 20.83 10.34
CA LYS A 223 -3.84 19.55 10.75
C LYS A 223 -2.81 19.07 9.72
N PRO A 224 -1.65 18.55 10.15
CA PRO A 224 -0.71 17.91 9.25
C PRO A 224 -1.32 16.67 8.59
N ALA A 225 -1.00 16.46 7.31
CA ALA A 225 -1.35 15.27 6.57
C ALA A 225 -0.09 14.73 5.87
N PHE A 226 0.21 13.45 6.10
CA PHE A 226 1.24 12.71 5.38
C PHE A 226 0.54 11.81 4.37
N LEU A 227 0.97 11.88 3.11
CA LEU A 227 0.26 11.28 1.99
C LEU A 227 1.21 10.39 1.19
N GLU A 228 0.90 9.11 1.13
CA GLU A 228 1.50 8.15 0.22
C GLU A 228 0.46 7.81 -0.86
N LEU A 229 0.77 8.14 -2.11
CA LEU A 229 -0.21 8.13 -3.20
C LEU A 229 0.18 7.15 -4.31
N GLY A 230 -0.51 7.23 -5.46
CA GLY A 230 -0.23 6.37 -6.59
C GLY A 230 1.05 6.72 -7.34
N GLY A 231 1.48 5.80 -8.20
CA GLY A 231 2.63 5.91 -9.08
C GLY A 231 2.28 5.62 -10.54
N LYS A 232 3.24 5.87 -11.44
CA LYS A 232 3.24 5.42 -12.83
C LYS A 232 4.67 5.07 -13.21
N ASP A 233 5.20 4.09 -12.51
CA ASP A 233 6.63 3.85 -12.41
C ASP A 233 7.24 3.41 -13.74
N PRO A 234 8.31 4.08 -14.21
CA PRO A 234 8.98 3.74 -15.44
C PRO A 234 10.12 2.74 -15.24
N ALA A 235 10.34 1.89 -16.22
CA ALA A 235 11.57 1.13 -16.38
C ALA A 235 12.25 1.53 -17.69
N ILE A 236 13.56 1.79 -17.66
CA ILE A 236 14.37 2.12 -18.84
C ILE A 236 15.37 1.01 -19.10
N VAL A 237 15.27 0.36 -20.26
CA VAL A 237 16.18 -0.71 -20.71
C VAL A 237 17.16 -0.11 -21.72
N LEU A 238 18.38 0.19 -21.27
CA LEU A 238 19.45 0.79 -22.09
C LEU A 238 20.04 -0.24 -23.07
N GLU A 239 20.73 0.23 -24.12
CA GLU A 239 21.39 -0.61 -25.13
C GLU A 239 22.35 -1.64 -24.52
N SER A 240 23.00 -1.29 -23.39
CA SER A 240 23.95 -2.16 -22.69
C SER A 240 23.31 -3.13 -21.69
N ALA A 241 21.97 -3.15 -21.58
CA ALA A 241 21.29 -3.98 -20.60
C ALA A 241 21.42 -5.47 -20.89
N ASP A 242 21.52 -6.27 -19.82
CA ASP A 242 21.25 -7.70 -19.86
C ASP A 242 19.74 -7.91 -20.06
N ILE A 243 19.36 -8.33 -21.24
CA ILE A 243 17.95 -8.46 -21.67
C ILE A 243 17.19 -9.47 -20.81
N GLU A 244 17.80 -10.60 -20.48
CA GLU A 244 17.15 -11.66 -19.72
C GLU A 244 16.84 -11.19 -18.30
N ARG A 245 17.84 -10.61 -17.64
CA ARG A 245 17.68 -10.03 -16.31
C ARG A 245 16.68 -8.88 -16.29
N ALA A 246 16.72 -8.00 -17.31
CA ALA A 246 15.78 -6.88 -17.42
C ALA A 246 14.35 -7.36 -17.62
N ALA A 247 14.09 -8.32 -18.51
CA ALA A 247 12.77 -8.86 -18.76
C ALA A 247 12.19 -9.55 -17.51
N GLN A 248 12.98 -10.37 -16.81
CA GLN A 248 12.56 -11.03 -15.57
C GLN A 248 12.23 -10.03 -14.46
N ALA A 249 13.09 -9.03 -14.24
CA ALA A 249 12.89 -8.02 -13.21
C ALA A 249 11.64 -7.17 -13.49
N ILE A 250 11.48 -6.69 -14.73
CA ILE A 250 10.34 -5.88 -15.13
C ILE A 250 9.04 -6.68 -15.02
N LEU A 251 9.02 -7.93 -15.52
CA LEU A 251 7.84 -8.79 -15.41
C LEU A 251 7.47 -9.03 -13.93
N HIS A 252 8.45 -9.34 -13.08
CA HIS A 252 8.22 -9.54 -11.66
C HIS A 252 7.61 -8.29 -11.02
N CYS A 253 8.23 -7.11 -11.21
CA CYS A 253 7.74 -5.86 -10.63
C CYS A 253 6.38 -5.42 -11.19
N ALA A 254 6.07 -5.71 -12.46
CA ALA A 254 4.79 -5.41 -13.07
C ALA A 254 3.66 -6.39 -12.70
N THR A 255 4.01 -7.57 -12.14
CA THR A 255 3.02 -8.64 -11.87
C THR A 255 2.90 -9.01 -10.39
N VAL A 256 3.81 -8.54 -9.53
CA VAL A 256 3.68 -8.73 -8.08
C VAL A 256 2.35 -8.17 -7.61
N ASN A 257 1.64 -8.91 -6.77
CA ASN A 257 0.26 -8.59 -6.37
C ASN A 257 -0.69 -8.35 -7.55
N THR A 258 -0.46 -9.03 -8.69
CA THR A 258 -1.24 -8.80 -9.93
C THR A 258 -1.13 -7.34 -10.41
N GLY A 259 0.05 -6.71 -10.25
CA GLY A 259 0.29 -5.29 -10.56
C GLY A 259 -0.46 -4.30 -9.65
N GLN A 260 -1.11 -4.77 -8.58
CA GLN A 260 -1.86 -3.93 -7.64
C GLN A 260 -0.95 -3.39 -6.53
N ALA A 261 0.12 -2.71 -6.94
CA ALA A 261 1.11 -2.09 -6.06
C ALA A 261 1.48 -0.69 -6.58
N CYS A 262 1.63 0.26 -5.67
CA CYS A 262 1.96 1.66 -6.01
C CYS A 262 3.34 1.78 -6.68
N PHE A 263 4.25 0.85 -6.41
CA PHE A 263 5.58 0.73 -7.01
C PHE A 263 5.64 -0.25 -8.19
N SER A 264 4.49 -0.66 -8.75
CA SER A 264 4.44 -1.54 -9.92
C SER A 264 5.00 -0.83 -11.15
N ILE A 265 5.85 -1.52 -11.93
CA ILE A 265 6.30 -0.97 -13.21
C ILE A 265 5.10 -0.94 -14.16
N GLU A 266 4.68 0.25 -14.53
CA GLU A 266 3.53 0.50 -15.39
C GLU A 266 3.88 1.17 -16.72
N ARG A 267 5.18 1.49 -16.96
CA ARG A 267 5.71 2.00 -18.24
C ARG A 267 7.08 1.43 -18.50
N VAL A 268 7.32 0.94 -19.71
CA VAL A 268 8.62 0.37 -20.08
C VAL A 268 9.14 1.08 -21.33
N TYR A 269 10.34 1.63 -21.22
CA TYR A 269 11.06 2.27 -22.34
C TYR A 269 12.26 1.40 -22.69
N VAL A 270 12.34 0.93 -23.94
CA VAL A 270 13.39 0.00 -24.40
C VAL A 270 14.16 0.63 -25.55
N HIS A 271 15.49 0.59 -25.47
CA HIS A 271 16.34 1.04 -26.58
C HIS A 271 16.04 0.24 -27.87
N GLU A 272 15.89 0.93 -29.01
CA GLU A 272 15.44 0.32 -30.28
C GLU A 272 16.27 -0.90 -30.72
N ALA A 273 17.59 -0.90 -30.42
CA ALA A 273 18.49 -2.02 -30.76
C ALA A 273 18.12 -3.33 -30.02
N LEU A 274 17.48 -3.26 -28.86
CA LEU A 274 17.08 -4.42 -28.05
C LEU A 274 15.59 -4.74 -28.15
N ALA A 275 14.78 -3.84 -28.68
CA ALA A 275 13.32 -3.86 -28.57
C ALA A 275 12.71 -5.19 -29.04
N SER A 276 13.06 -5.67 -30.26
CA SER A 276 12.48 -6.90 -30.80
C SER A 276 12.77 -8.13 -29.92
N LYS A 277 14.00 -8.27 -29.41
CA LYS A 277 14.39 -9.40 -28.54
C LYS A 277 13.73 -9.28 -27.17
N PHE A 278 13.73 -8.09 -26.59
CA PHE A 278 13.12 -7.84 -25.28
C PHE A 278 11.61 -8.11 -25.30
N ILE A 279 10.89 -7.58 -26.30
CA ILE A 279 9.44 -7.76 -26.45
C ILE A 279 9.10 -9.24 -26.61
N HIS A 280 9.83 -9.97 -27.45
CA HIS A 280 9.63 -11.42 -27.61
C HIS A 280 9.82 -12.16 -26.29
N LEU A 281 10.91 -11.89 -25.59
CA LEU A 281 11.26 -12.56 -24.34
C LEU A 281 10.23 -12.27 -23.22
N ILE A 282 9.89 -11.00 -22.98
CA ILE A 282 8.94 -10.64 -21.91
C ILE A 282 7.54 -11.18 -22.21
N SER A 283 7.13 -11.25 -23.48
CA SER A 283 5.86 -11.85 -23.89
C SER A 283 5.82 -13.35 -23.60
N SER A 284 6.89 -14.08 -23.97
CA SER A 284 7.00 -15.51 -23.67
C SER A 284 6.97 -15.78 -22.15
N LEU A 285 7.73 -15.02 -21.37
CA LEU A 285 7.72 -15.13 -19.90
C LEU A 285 6.35 -14.77 -19.28
N ALA A 286 5.65 -13.81 -19.85
CA ALA A 286 4.31 -13.40 -19.39
C ALA A 286 3.27 -14.51 -19.62
N GLU A 287 3.35 -15.25 -20.73
CA GLU A 287 2.46 -16.38 -21.03
C GLU A 287 2.66 -17.58 -20.09
N GLU A 288 3.85 -17.74 -19.51
CA GLU A 288 4.16 -18.81 -18.56
C GLU A 288 3.51 -18.60 -17.17
N LEU A 289 3.10 -17.36 -16.84
CA LEU A 289 2.52 -17.04 -15.54
C LEU A 289 1.06 -17.52 -15.44
N SER A 290 0.81 -18.44 -14.51
CA SER A 290 -0.50 -19.04 -14.30
C SER A 290 -1.39 -18.20 -13.37
N LEU A 291 -2.69 -18.20 -13.66
CA LEU A 291 -3.72 -17.68 -12.77
C LEU A 291 -3.95 -18.67 -11.60
N ASN A 292 -4.33 -18.14 -10.45
CA ASN A 292 -4.64 -18.93 -9.26
C ASN A 292 -6.14 -19.17 -9.07
N THR A 293 -6.88 -19.36 -10.16
CA THR A 293 -8.35 -19.43 -10.18
C THR A 293 -8.95 -20.57 -9.37
N GLU A 294 -8.24 -21.70 -9.20
CA GLU A 294 -8.73 -22.86 -8.44
C GLU A 294 -8.31 -22.80 -6.96
N ASP A 295 -7.11 -22.30 -6.69
CA ASP A 295 -6.51 -22.30 -5.36
C ASP A 295 -5.59 -21.08 -5.20
N PRO A 296 -5.85 -20.16 -4.25
CA PRO A 296 -5.01 -18.98 -4.01
C PRO A 296 -3.53 -19.30 -3.72
N ALA A 297 -3.22 -20.53 -3.32
CA ALA A 297 -1.85 -20.98 -3.07
C ALA A 297 -1.12 -21.45 -4.33
N LYS A 298 -1.85 -21.72 -5.42
CA LYS A 298 -1.33 -22.21 -6.68
C LYS A 298 -1.44 -21.13 -7.77
N GLY A 299 -0.39 -20.93 -8.52
CA GLY A 299 -0.31 -19.87 -9.52
C GLY A 299 0.25 -18.55 -8.95
N VAL A 300 0.52 -17.63 -9.85
CA VAL A 300 1.23 -16.37 -9.55
C VAL A 300 0.27 -15.17 -9.58
N ILE A 301 -0.65 -15.18 -10.53
CA ILE A 301 -1.57 -14.07 -10.79
C ILE A 301 -2.87 -14.31 -10.03
N GLY A 302 -3.13 -13.44 -9.05
CA GLY A 302 -4.36 -13.43 -8.26
C GLY A 302 -5.49 -12.64 -8.93
N PRO A 303 -6.67 -12.57 -8.26
CA PRO A 303 -7.80 -11.78 -8.75
C PRO A 303 -7.54 -10.27 -8.61
N ILE A 304 -8.34 -9.49 -9.35
CA ILE A 304 -8.46 -8.06 -9.14
C ILE A 304 -9.31 -7.84 -7.88
N ILE A 305 -8.70 -7.27 -6.86
CA ILE A 305 -9.26 -7.15 -5.52
C ILE A 305 -10.46 -6.18 -5.50
N SER A 306 -10.28 -4.98 -6.05
CA SER A 306 -11.31 -3.94 -6.02
C SER A 306 -12.22 -4.00 -7.25
N ALA A 307 -13.53 -4.05 -7.05
CA ALA A 307 -14.50 -3.99 -8.14
C ALA A 307 -14.44 -2.65 -8.92
N ARG A 308 -14.08 -1.54 -8.26
CA ARG A 308 -13.86 -0.25 -8.94
C ARG A 308 -12.63 -0.32 -9.86
N GLN A 309 -11.59 -1.05 -9.45
CA GLN A 309 -10.38 -1.18 -10.25
C GLN A 309 -10.62 -1.94 -11.55
N ILE A 310 -11.54 -2.90 -11.57
CA ILE A 310 -11.96 -3.60 -12.79
C ILE A 310 -12.43 -2.60 -13.87
N GLN A 311 -13.21 -1.59 -13.48
CA GLN A 311 -13.72 -0.56 -14.39
C GLN A 311 -12.59 0.34 -14.93
N VAL A 312 -11.62 0.70 -14.07
CA VAL A 312 -10.44 1.49 -14.48
C VAL A 312 -9.60 0.71 -15.49
N ILE A 313 -9.34 -0.56 -15.22
CA ILE A 313 -8.57 -1.44 -16.11
C ILE A 313 -9.26 -1.56 -17.47
N ASP A 314 -10.56 -1.82 -17.48
CA ASP A 314 -11.32 -1.95 -18.71
C ASP A 314 -11.32 -0.65 -19.55
N LEU A 315 -11.48 0.50 -18.89
CA LEU A 315 -11.39 1.81 -19.52
C LEU A 315 -10.02 2.01 -20.21
N HIS A 316 -8.91 1.70 -19.50
CA HIS A 316 -7.56 1.88 -20.04
C HIS A 316 -7.25 0.91 -21.17
N LEU A 317 -7.71 -0.34 -21.09
CA LEU A 317 -7.56 -1.32 -22.16
C LEU A 317 -8.33 -0.91 -23.41
N ASN A 318 -9.54 -0.36 -23.25
CA ASN A 318 -10.37 0.09 -24.37
C ASN A 318 -9.80 1.35 -25.03
N ASP A 319 -9.31 2.34 -24.25
CA ASP A 319 -8.59 3.52 -24.77
C ASP A 319 -7.38 3.10 -25.63
N ALA A 320 -6.59 2.14 -25.15
CA ALA A 320 -5.43 1.65 -25.91
C ALA A 320 -5.85 0.94 -27.22
N ARG A 321 -6.94 0.14 -27.21
CA ARG A 321 -7.46 -0.49 -28.43
C ARG A 321 -7.96 0.53 -29.45
N GLU A 322 -8.72 1.52 -29.01
CA GLU A 322 -9.22 2.61 -29.87
C GLU A 322 -8.08 3.37 -30.53
N LYS A 323 -6.97 3.53 -29.80
CA LYS A 323 -5.74 4.17 -30.28
C LYS A 323 -4.77 3.21 -31.00
N LYS A 324 -5.24 1.96 -31.28
CA LYS A 324 -4.54 0.94 -32.10
C LYS A 324 -3.25 0.39 -31.47
N ALA A 325 -3.16 0.36 -30.16
CA ALA A 325 -2.10 -0.38 -29.49
C ALA A 325 -2.20 -1.89 -29.79
N SER A 326 -1.07 -2.57 -29.86
CA SER A 326 -0.96 -4.00 -30.15
C SER A 326 -0.83 -4.79 -28.85
N PHE A 327 -1.78 -5.69 -28.59
CA PHE A 327 -1.78 -6.58 -27.43
C PHE A 327 -1.13 -7.90 -27.82
N LEU A 328 0.04 -8.18 -27.24
CA LEU A 328 0.81 -9.40 -27.54
C LEU A 328 0.41 -10.55 -26.63
N THR A 329 0.05 -10.26 -25.38
CA THR A 329 -0.47 -11.22 -24.40
C THR A 329 -1.67 -10.62 -23.65
N GLY A 330 -2.49 -11.42 -23.01
CA GLY A 330 -3.57 -11.00 -22.12
C GLY A 330 -4.59 -10.03 -22.72
N GLY A 331 -4.79 -8.91 -22.11
CA GLY A 331 -5.66 -7.82 -22.60
C GLY A 331 -7.15 -8.01 -22.34
N VAL A 332 -7.59 -9.12 -21.76
CA VAL A 332 -9.01 -9.42 -21.50
C VAL A 332 -9.20 -9.77 -20.02
N ILE A 333 -10.18 -9.15 -19.39
CA ILE A 333 -10.59 -9.51 -18.04
C ILE A 333 -11.39 -10.81 -18.09
N GLU A 334 -10.84 -11.86 -17.46
CA GLU A 334 -11.44 -13.19 -17.38
C GLU A 334 -12.30 -13.32 -16.11
N GLN A 335 -13.43 -14.03 -16.20
CA GLN A 335 -14.34 -14.28 -15.09
C GLN A 335 -14.25 -15.75 -14.65
N HIS A 336 -13.81 -15.97 -13.40
CA HIS A 336 -13.70 -17.30 -12.79
C HIS A 336 -14.29 -17.27 -11.37
N GLY A 337 -15.53 -16.78 -11.23
CA GLY A 337 -16.11 -16.35 -9.96
C GLY A 337 -15.78 -14.90 -9.69
N GLY A 338 -14.53 -14.57 -9.38
CA GLY A 338 -13.98 -13.23 -9.40
C GLY A 338 -13.51 -12.79 -10.79
N SER A 339 -12.65 -11.76 -10.85
CA SER A 339 -12.11 -11.20 -12.10
C SER A 339 -10.58 -11.29 -12.11
N TRP A 340 -10.01 -11.79 -13.20
CA TRP A 340 -8.55 -11.89 -13.41
C TRP A 340 -8.14 -11.17 -14.68
N LEU A 341 -6.90 -10.71 -14.70
CA LEU A 341 -6.23 -10.23 -15.91
C LEU A 341 -4.89 -10.95 -16.03
N ARG A 342 -4.66 -11.64 -17.16
CA ARG A 342 -3.33 -12.19 -17.45
C ARG A 342 -2.31 -11.07 -17.64
N PRO A 343 -1.04 -11.30 -17.35
CA PRO A 343 0.02 -10.35 -17.69
C PRO A 343 -0.13 -9.91 -19.15
N THR A 344 -0.23 -8.61 -19.34
CA THR A 344 -0.65 -8.00 -20.61
C THR A 344 0.50 -7.16 -21.16
N VAL A 345 1.20 -7.69 -22.16
CA VAL A 345 2.25 -6.96 -22.88
C VAL A 345 1.62 -6.19 -24.02
N VAL A 346 1.85 -4.86 -24.05
CA VAL A 346 1.25 -3.95 -25.04
C VAL A 346 2.34 -3.15 -25.74
N THR A 347 2.33 -3.12 -27.06
CA THR A 347 3.24 -2.32 -27.91
C THR A 347 2.45 -1.32 -28.73
N ASP A 348 3.14 -0.53 -29.55
CA ASP A 348 2.55 0.55 -30.35
C ASP A 348 1.76 1.55 -29.46
N VAL A 349 2.27 1.81 -28.27
CA VAL A 349 1.71 2.76 -27.31
C VAL A 349 2.40 4.12 -27.42
N ASP A 350 1.66 5.17 -27.10
CA ASP A 350 2.19 6.53 -26.98
C ASP A 350 1.60 7.27 -25.76
N HIS A 351 2.16 8.43 -25.41
CA HIS A 351 1.75 9.22 -24.25
C HIS A 351 0.35 9.86 -24.37
N SER A 352 -0.36 9.69 -25.47
CA SER A 352 -1.78 10.06 -25.56
C SER A 352 -2.69 9.01 -24.89
N MET A 353 -2.19 7.79 -24.65
CA MET A 353 -2.94 6.67 -24.11
C MET A 353 -3.01 6.70 -22.57
N LEU A 354 -4.15 6.32 -22.02
CA LEU A 354 -4.32 6.23 -20.56
C LEU A 354 -3.33 5.26 -19.92
N LEU A 355 -2.96 4.18 -20.61
CA LEU A 355 -1.93 3.22 -20.16
C LEU A 355 -0.55 3.86 -19.95
N MET A 356 -0.27 5.02 -20.55
CA MET A 356 1.00 5.71 -20.39
C MET A 356 0.92 6.90 -19.42
N GLN A 357 -0.28 7.41 -19.14
CA GLN A 357 -0.50 8.63 -18.38
C GLN A 357 -1.11 8.43 -16.99
N LYS A 358 -1.95 7.41 -16.81
CA LYS A 358 -2.69 7.19 -15.57
C LYS A 358 -2.33 5.86 -14.94
N GLU A 359 -2.30 5.84 -13.61
CA GLU A 359 -2.11 4.61 -12.83
C GLU A 359 -3.20 3.58 -13.20
N THR A 360 -2.78 2.39 -13.62
CA THR A 360 -3.69 1.31 -14.04
C THR A 360 -3.90 0.28 -12.94
N PHE A 361 -2.89 0.07 -12.09
CA PHE A 361 -2.93 -0.84 -10.96
C PHE A 361 -3.32 -2.28 -11.36
N ALA A 362 -2.66 -2.79 -12.39
CA ALA A 362 -2.92 -4.07 -13.03
C ALA A 362 -1.65 -4.63 -13.70
N PRO A 363 -1.57 -5.93 -14.00
CA PRO A 363 -0.39 -6.54 -14.61
C PRO A 363 -0.29 -6.20 -16.11
N ILE A 364 -0.18 -4.92 -16.44
CA ILE A 364 -0.09 -4.40 -17.81
C ILE A 364 1.28 -3.76 -18.02
N ILE A 365 1.94 -4.16 -19.10
CA ILE A 365 3.32 -3.81 -19.43
C ILE A 365 3.31 -3.11 -20.79
N PRO A 366 3.00 -1.79 -20.84
CA PRO A 366 3.09 -1.03 -22.07
C PRO A 366 4.56 -0.70 -22.37
N ILE A 367 4.98 -0.96 -23.62
CA ILE A 367 6.36 -0.84 -24.05
C ILE A 367 6.47 0.19 -25.19
N MET A 368 7.28 1.23 -24.95
CA MET A 368 7.72 2.18 -25.96
C MET A 368 9.21 2.00 -26.28
N THR A 369 9.60 2.29 -27.52
CA THR A 369 11.00 2.31 -27.92
C THR A 369 11.58 3.73 -27.89
N PHE A 370 12.87 3.84 -27.64
CA PHE A 370 13.63 5.10 -27.74
C PHE A 370 14.97 4.87 -28.44
N LYS A 371 15.59 5.98 -28.93
CA LYS A 371 16.92 5.97 -29.54
C LYS A 371 17.98 6.54 -28.63
N GLU A 372 17.72 7.68 -28.05
CA GLU A 372 18.64 8.39 -27.19
C GLU A 372 18.21 8.29 -25.73
N THR A 373 19.16 8.06 -24.82
CA THR A 373 18.88 7.95 -23.38
C THR A 373 18.16 9.20 -22.84
N SER A 374 18.48 10.38 -23.37
CA SER A 374 17.81 11.64 -23.01
C SER A 374 16.32 11.65 -23.35
N GLU A 375 15.92 10.99 -24.44
CA GLU A 375 14.53 10.80 -24.83
C GLU A 375 13.80 9.91 -23.79
N ALA A 376 14.40 8.78 -23.41
CA ALA A 376 13.81 7.88 -22.41
C ALA A 376 13.63 8.60 -21.06
N VAL A 377 14.61 9.38 -20.62
CA VAL A 377 14.53 10.16 -19.38
C VAL A 377 13.42 11.22 -19.48
N TYR A 378 13.30 11.90 -20.62
CA TYR A 378 12.22 12.87 -20.85
C TYR A 378 10.85 12.18 -20.75
N LEU A 379 10.64 11.08 -21.47
CA LEU A 379 9.40 10.31 -21.46
C LEU A 379 9.06 9.73 -20.06
N ALA A 380 10.06 9.27 -19.34
CA ALA A 380 9.86 8.77 -17.97
C ALA A 380 9.36 9.87 -17.02
N ASN A 381 9.83 11.11 -17.20
CA ASN A 381 9.42 12.28 -16.41
C ASN A 381 8.13 12.96 -16.92
N ASP A 382 7.63 12.61 -18.10
CA ASP A 382 6.37 13.14 -18.64
C ASP A 382 5.16 12.46 -17.97
N SER A 383 4.99 12.77 -16.69
CA SER A 383 3.96 12.19 -15.81
C SER A 383 3.68 13.13 -14.65
N GLU A 384 2.45 13.08 -14.11
CA GLU A 384 2.09 13.77 -12.87
C GLU A 384 2.50 13.00 -11.59
N TYR A 385 3.03 11.79 -11.76
CA TYR A 385 3.46 10.91 -10.67
C TYR A 385 4.97 10.98 -10.44
N GLY A 386 5.43 10.51 -9.28
CA GLY A 386 6.85 10.52 -8.92
C GLY A 386 7.14 9.69 -7.67
N LEU A 387 6.64 8.45 -7.62
CA LEU A 387 6.81 7.58 -6.46
C LEU A 387 8.15 6.82 -6.55
N SER A 388 8.45 6.14 -7.66
CA SER A 388 9.70 5.42 -7.86
C SER A 388 10.14 5.38 -9.32
#